data_92ae4c095fdb26d1282e26620729580c
#
_entry.id   92ae4c095fdb26d1282e26620729580c
#
_cell.length_a   1.000
_cell.length_b   1.000
_cell.length_c   1.000
_cell.angle_alpha   90.00
_cell.angle_beta   90.00
_cell.angle_gamma   90.00
#
_symmetry.space_group_name_H-M   'P 1'
#
loop_
_entity.id
_entity.type
_entity.pdbx_description
1 polymer ?
#
loop_
_entity_poly.entity_id
_entity_poly.type
_entity_poly.pdbx_seq_one_letter_code
_entity_poly.pdbx_strand_id
1 'polypeptide(L)'
;LENIGGSRILMQGGVNPELGLDWYLDLISNIRKKHPTISLDCFSPIEIEGIADVCGMSTLEVLVQLTEAGMHGLPGGGAEMLVDDVRLDISPKKGSADNWLRVMSEAQELGLTTSATNVFGFGETNNHRVLHMDRIRIMQDNALSLGRVGFTSFVAWPVQLENNSFGKRNRGRNRIELGAGPVEYLRHIAVSRLFFDNIDHIQASWPTMGLGVA
;
A
#
# COMPACT_ATOMS: atom_id res chain seq x y z
N LEU A 1 -0.96 20.07 -13.16
CA LEU A 1 -0.81 18.64 -13.45
C LEU A 1 -1.39 18.31 -14.83
N GLU A 2 -2.64 18.67 -15.10
CA GLU A 2 -3.30 18.44 -16.40
C GLU A 2 -2.51 19.03 -17.58
N ASN A 3 -1.98 20.25 -17.43
CA ASN A 3 -1.21 20.93 -18.48
C ASN A 3 0.08 20.19 -18.89
N ILE A 4 0.56 19.26 -18.09
CA ILE A 4 1.73 18.43 -18.37
C ILE A 4 1.36 16.97 -18.66
N GLY A 5 0.07 16.69 -18.91
CA GLY A 5 -0.43 15.34 -19.24
C GLY A 5 -0.61 14.42 -18.04
N GLY A 6 -0.59 14.93 -16.82
CA GLY A 6 -0.87 14.15 -15.61
C GLY A 6 -2.35 13.78 -15.53
N SER A 7 -2.65 12.51 -15.29
CA SER A 7 -4.01 11.95 -15.26
C SER A 7 -4.42 11.37 -13.90
N ARG A 8 -3.48 11.23 -12.96
CA ARG A 8 -3.70 10.57 -11.67
C ARG A 8 -2.92 11.27 -10.55
N ILE A 9 -3.52 11.31 -9.37
CA ILE A 9 -2.88 11.74 -8.12
C ILE A 9 -2.91 10.55 -7.15
N LEU A 10 -1.73 10.23 -6.58
CA LEU A 10 -1.63 9.38 -5.39
C LEU A 10 -1.46 10.30 -4.19
N MET A 11 -2.38 10.23 -3.23
CA MET A 11 -2.43 11.13 -2.08
C MET A 11 -2.56 10.35 -0.78
N GLN A 12 -1.55 10.46 0.08
CA GLN A 12 -1.52 9.88 1.43
C GLN A 12 -1.05 10.95 2.42
N GLY A 13 -1.62 11.00 3.61
CA GLY A 13 -1.34 12.04 4.62
C GLY A 13 -1.05 11.49 6.01
N GLY A 14 -1.34 10.20 6.24
CA GLY A 14 -1.29 9.58 7.56
C GLY A 14 -2.58 9.81 8.36
N VAL A 15 -2.61 9.27 9.58
CA VAL A 15 -3.77 9.33 10.48
C VAL A 15 -3.72 10.61 11.30
N ASN A 16 -4.74 11.46 11.20
CA ASN A 16 -4.92 12.63 12.06
C ASN A 16 -6.17 12.44 12.93
N PRO A 17 -6.04 12.29 14.27
CA PRO A 17 -7.17 12.05 15.16
C PRO A 17 -8.10 13.26 15.35
N GLU A 18 -7.72 14.44 14.87
CA GLU A 18 -8.53 15.66 14.97
C GLU A 18 -9.44 15.88 13.75
N LEU A 19 -9.27 15.08 12.67
CA LEU A 19 -10.04 15.23 11.44
C LEU A 19 -11.11 14.15 11.33
N GLY A 20 -12.37 14.55 11.30
CA GLY A 20 -13.50 13.67 10.99
C GLY A 20 -13.63 13.39 9.48
N LEU A 21 -14.50 12.46 9.14
CA LEU A 21 -14.73 12.03 7.76
C LEU A 21 -15.16 13.18 6.83
N ASP A 22 -15.96 14.13 7.31
CA ASP A 22 -16.43 15.29 6.53
C ASP A 22 -15.28 16.08 5.90
N TRP A 23 -14.16 16.23 6.63
CA TRP A 23 -13.00 16.93 6.12
C TRP A 23 -12.39 16.21 4.89
N TYR A 24 -12.33 14.88 4.93
CA TYR A 24 -11.81 14.06 3.83
C TYR A 24 -12.77 14.04 2.63
N LEU A 25 -14.09 14.01 2.89
CA LEU A 25 -15.11 14.10 1.84
C LEU A 25 -15.03 15.45 1.11
N ASP A 26 -14.89 16.55 1.86
CA ASP A 26 -14.73 17.89 1.30
C ASP A 26 -13.46 17.99 0.47
N LEU A 27 -12.33 17.43 0.94
CA LEU A 27 -11.07 17.41 0.21
C LEU A 27 -11.24 16.71 -1.15
N ILE A 28 -11.76 15.48 -1.17
CA ILE A 28 -11.97 14.68 -2.38
C ILE A 28 -12.92 15.40 -3.33
N SER A 29 -14.11 15.82 -2.84
CA SER A 29 -15.14 16.49 -3.65
C SER A 29 -14.63 17.79 -4.27
N ASN A 30 -13.87 18.60 -3.52
CA ASN A 30 -13.29 19.83 -4.03
C ASN A 30 -12.24 19.61 -5.13
N ILE A 31 -11.39 18.60 -4.99
CA ILE A 31 -10.43 18.22 -6.03
C ILE A 31 -11.19 17.75 -7.28
N ARG A 32 -12.14 16.84 -7.12
CA ARG A 32 -12.97 16.29 -8.21
C ARG A 32 -13.73 17.39 -8.97
N LYS A 33 -14.31 18.33 -8.25
CA LYS A 33 -15.04 19.47 -8.85
C LYS A 33 -14.12 20.35 -9.70
N LYS A 34 -12.88 20.58 -9.26
CA LYS A 34 -11.91 21.44 -9.97
C LYS A 34 -11.18 20.71 -11.08
N HIS A 35 -10.96 19.43 -10.93
CA HIS A 35 -10.15 18.58 -11.81
C HIS A 35 -10.86 17.25 -12.13
N PRO A 36 -11.97 17.29 -12.89
CA PRO A 36 -12.81 16.11 -13.13
C PRO A 36 -12.12 15.01 -13.96
N THR A 37 -11.05 15.33 -14.68
CA THR A 37 -10.26 14.39 -15.49
C THR A 37 -9.18 13.64 -14.72
N ILE A 38 -8.85 14.09 -13.49
CA ILE A 38 -7.81 13.49 -12.67
C ILE A 38 -8.39 12.35 -11.82
N SER A 39 -7.82 11.17 -11.93
CA SER A 39 -8.10 10.05 -11.02
C SER A 39 -7.45 10.29 -9.65
N LEU A 40 -8.19 9.97 -8.59
CA LEU A 40 -7.74 10.12 -7.20
C LEU A 40 -7.53 8.75 -6.57
N ASP A 41 -6.28 8.35 -6.38
CA ASP A 41 -5.90 7.20 -5.56
C ASP A 41 -5.47 7.73 -4.19
N CYS A 42 -6.32 7.57 -3.19
CA CYS A 42 -6.17 8.25 -1.93
C CYS A 42 -6.09 7.29 -0.77
N PHE A 43 -5.33 7.70 0.25
CA PHE A 43 -5.20 7.02 1.53
C PHE A 43 -4.48 5.68 1.43
N SER A 44 -4.56 4.91 2.48
CA SER A 44 -4.09 3.54 2.65
C SER A 44 -5.05 2.81 3.59
N PRO A 45 -5.03 1.48 3.66
CA PRO A 45 -5.85 0.74 4.63
C PRO A 45 -5.71 1.26 6.07
N ILE A 46 -4.50 1.67 6.46
CA ILE A 46 -4.24 2.20 7.81
C ILE A 46 -4.93 3.56 8.03
N GLU A 47 -4.96 4.42 7.01
CA GLU A 47 -5.66 5.70 7.07
C GLU A 47 -7.17 5.51 7.11
N ILE A 48 -7.71 4.55 6.32
CA ILE A 48 -9.13 4.19 6.37
C ILE A 48 -9.52 3.67 7.76
N GLU A 49 -8.72 2.79 8.37
CA GLU A 49 -8.95 2.35 9.75
C GLU A 49 -8.92 3.52 10.73
N GLY A 50 -7.92 4.41 10.60
CA GLY A 50 -7.83 5.59 11.46
C GLY A 50 -9.03 6.54 11.33
N ILE A 51 -9.54 6.78 10.13
CA ILE A 51 -10.75 7.59 9.91
C ILE A 51 -11.98 6.89 10.52
N ALA A 52 -12.11 5.58 10.31
CA ALA A 52 -13.19 4.76 10.86
C ALA A 52 -13.21 4.82 12.40
N ASP A 53 -12.05 4.68 13.04
CA ASP A 53 -11.90 4.76 14.50
C ASP A 53 -12.31 6.13 15.04
N VAL A 54 -11.86 7.22 14.40
CA VAL A 54 -12.21 8.61 14.80
C VAL A 54 -13.70 8.87 14.70
N CYS A 55 -14.37 8.29 13.68
CA CYS A 55 -15.79 8.55 13.41
C CYS A 55 -16.73 7.51 14.02
N GLY A 56 -16.20 6.46 14.67
CA GLY A 56 -17.01 5.34 15.20
C GLY A 56 -17.77 4.59 14.10
N MET A 57 -17.19 4.47 12.91
CA MET A 57 -17.77 3.84 11.72
C MET A 57 -17.00 2.56 11.36
N SER A 58 -17.59 1.70 10.53
CA SER A 58 -16.85 0.63 9.88
C SER A 58 -15.99 1.17 8.73
N THR A 59 -14.91 0.47 8.38
CA THR A 59 -14.06 0.81 7.24
C THR A 59 -14.83 0.79 5.92
N LEU A 60 -15.77 -0.14 5.77
CA LEU A 60 -16.65 -0.20 4.59
C LEU A 60 -17.52 1.05 4.44
N GLU A 61 -18.14 1.54 5.53
CA GLU A 61 -18.94 2.76 5.50
C GLU A 61 -18.10 3.99 5.12
N VAL A 62 -16.86 4.08 5.63
CA VAL A 62 -15.91 5.13 5.24
C VAL A 62 -15.55 5.03 3.75
N LEU A 63 -15.22 3.83 3.26
CA LEU A 63 -14.89 3.60 1.86
C LEU A 63 -16.05 3.94 0.91
N VAL A 64 -17.28 3.58 1.27
CA VAL A 64 -18.49 3.93 0.49
C VAL A 64 -18.59 5.43 0.32
N GLN A 65 -18.54 6.20 1.41
CA GLN A 65 -18.68 7.65 1.36
C GLN A 65 -17.52 8.33 0.59
N LEU A 66 -16.28 7.86 0.77
CA LEU A 66 -15.13 8.37 0.01
C LEU A 66 -15.24 8.08 -1.49
N THR A 67 -15.76 6.90 -1.85
CA THR A 67 -16.03 6.53 -3.25
C THR A 67 -17.12 7.42 -3.85
N GLU A 68 -18.21 7.66 -3.13
CA GLU A 68 -19.28 8.58 -3.54
C GLU A 68 -18.78 10.03 -3.70
N ALA A 69 -17.85 10.46 -2.85
CA ALA A 69 -17.19 11.77 -2.97
C ALA A 69 -16.24 11.87 -4.19
N GLY A 70 -15.89 10.74 -4.81
CA GLY A 70 -15.11 10.68 -6.04
C GLY A 70 -13.71 10.11 -5.91
N MET A 71 -13.42 9.34 -4.86
CA MET A 71 -12.19 8.52 -4.78
C MET A 71 -12.25 7.37 -5.81
N HIS A 72 -11.15 7.10 -6.51
CA HIS A 72 -11.07 6.08 -7.57
C HIS A 72 -10.23 4.87 -7.20
N GLY A 73 -9.32 5.01 -6.23
CA GLY A 73 -8.44 3.94 -5.86
C GLY A 73 -7.92 4.05 -4.43
N LEU A 74 -7.56 2.90 -3.88
CA LEU A 74 -6.93 2.76 -2.56
C LEU A 74 -5.53 2.17 -2.73
N PRO A 75 -4.46 2.98 -2.58
CA PRO A 75 -3.09 2.49 -2.56
C PRO A 75 -2.82 1.52 -1.41
N GLY A 76 -2.03 0.49 -1.67
CA GLY A 76 -1.70 -0.56 -0.70
C GLY A 76 -0.64 -0.19 0.35
N GLY A 77 -0.51 1.10 0.69
CA GLY A 77 0.40 1.54 1.74
C GLY A 77 0.13 0.88 3.08
N GLY A 78 1.19 0.75 3.90
CA GLY A 78 1.06 0.13 5.21
C GLY A 78 1.02 -1.40 5.24
N ALA A 79 1.13 -2.09 4.09
CA ALA A 79 1.28 -3.55 4.08
C ALA A 79 2.55 -4.01 4.79
N GLU A 80 3.65 -3.31 4.59
CA GLU A 80 5.00 -3.66 5.06
C GLU A 80 5.34 -5.13 4.79
N MET A 81 5.07 -5.99 5.75
CA MET A 81 5.14 -7.45 5.65
C MET A 81 3.84 -8.02 6.23
N LEU A 82 3.04 -8.73 5.41
CA LEU A 82 1.76 -9.33 5.82
C LEU A 82 1.97 -10.67 6.56
N VAL A 83 2.92 -10.69 7.46
CA VAL A 83 3.23 -11.81 8.38
C VAL A 83 3.38 -11.20 9.77
N ASP A 84 2.45 -11.48 10.66
CA ASP A 84 2.28 -10.73 11.91
C ASP A 84 3.50 -10.80 12.84
N ASP A 85 4.23 -11.91 12.86
CA ASP A 85 5.48 -12.03 13.63
C ASP A 85 6.50 -10.94 13.28
N VAL A 86 6.63 -10.62 11.99
CA VAL A 86 7.51 -9.54 11.51
C VAL A 86 6.82 -8.19 11.62
N ARG A 87 5.54 -8.11 11.19
CA ARG A 87 4.75 -6.89 11.10
C ARG A 87 4.62 -6.19 12.45
N LEU A 88 4.31 -6.92 13.52
CA LEU A 88 4.13 -6.37 14.86
C LEU A 88 5.44 -5.85 15.48
N ASP A 89 6.60 -6.44 15.11
CA ASP A 89 7.89 -5.91 15.54
C ASP A 89 8.29 -4.61 14.83
N ILE A 90 8.07 -4.55 13.50
CA ILE A 90 8.51 -3.40 12.69
C ILE A 90 7.51 -2.24 12.68
N SER A 91 6.21 -2.52 12.80
CA SER A 91 5.13 -1.54 12.65
C SER A 91 3.93 -1.85 13.56
N PRO A 92 4.10 -1.92 14.89
CA PRO A 92 3.05 -2.36 15.83
C PRO A 92 1.77 -1.51 15.78
N LYS A 93 1.88 -0.25 15.32
CA LYS A 93 0.74 0.66 15.21
C LYS A 93 -0.10 0.47 13.93
N LYS A 94 0.32 -0.42 13.04
CA LYS A 94 -0.38 -0.64 11.74
C LYS A 94 -1.36 -1.82 11.77
N GLY A 95 -1.66 -2.35 12.95
CA GLY A 95 -2.59 -3.45 13.10
C GLY A 95 -2.11 -4.77 12.48
N SER A 96 -2.99 -5.75 12.40
CA SER A 96 -2.68 -7.07 11.85
C SER A 96 -2.66 -7.09 10.32
N ALA A 97 -2.05 -8.13 9.76
CA ALA A 97 -2.10 -8.40 8.33
C ALA A 97 -3.54 -8.61 7.83
N ASP A 98 -4.37 -9.28 8.64
CA ASP A 98 -5.77 -9.56 8.29
C ASP A 98 -6.61 -8.28 8.20
N ASN A 99 -6.35 -7.29 9.05
CA ASN A 99 -7.00 -5.98 8.94
C ASN A 99 -6.69 -5.30 7.60
N TRP A 100 -5.42 -5.28 7.21
CA TRP A 100 -5.02 -4.71 5.93
C TRP A 100 -5.71 -5.41 4.75
N LEU A 101 -5.72 -6.75 4.75
CA LEU A 101 -6.37 -7.55 3.71
C LEU A 101 -7.87 -7.31 3.66
N ARG A 102 -8.53 -7.20 4.81
CA ARG A 102 -9.96 -6.92 4.91
C ARG A 102 -10.30 -5.57 4.27
N VAL A 103 -9.61 -4.50 4.61
CA VAL A 103 -9.86 -3.17 4.05
C VAL A 103 -9.61 -3.14 2.54
N MET A 104 -8.57 -3.83 2.06
CA MET A 104 -8.31 -3.95 0.62
C MET A 104 -9.42 -4.75 -0.09
N SER A 105 -9.97 -5.79 0.55
CA SER A 105 -11.10 -6.55 0.00
C SER A 105 -12.36 -5.69 -0.11
N GLU A 106 -12.67 -4.91 0.93
CA GLU A 106 -13.77 -3.96 0.94
C GLU A 106 -13.64 -2.92 -0.19
N ALA A 107 -12.43 -2.39 -0.40
CA ALA A 107 -12.14 -1.47 -1.50
C ALA A 107 -12.36 -2.12 -2.88
N GLN A 108 -11.92 -3.36 -3.06
CA GLN A 108 -12.12 -4.11 -4.31
C GLN A 108 -13.60 -4.47 -4.56
N GLU A 109 -14.39 -4.67 -3.51
CA GLU A 109 -15.84 -4.85 -3.60
C GLU A 109 -16.55 -3.62 -4.16
N LEU A 110 -16.09 -2.45 -3.79
CA LEU A 110 -16.60 -1.16 -4.28
C LEU A 110 -16.07 -0.80 -5.68
N GLY A 111 -15.24 -1.65 -6.30
CA GLY A 111 -14.67 -1.42 -7.62
C GLY A 111 -13.52 -0.41 -7.64
N LEU A 112 -12.94 -0.07 -6.48
CA LEU A 112 -11.79 0.81 -6.41
C LEU A 112 -10.55 0.14 -7.01
N THR A 113 -9.74 0.91 -7.73
CA THR A 113 -8.41 0.47 -8.17
C THR A 113 -7.50 0.27 -6.97
N THR A 114 -6.85 -0.88 -6.86
CA THR A 114 -5.98 -1.19 -5.72
C THR A 114 -4.57 -1.59 -6.15
N SER A 115 -3.60 -1.37 -5.28
CA SER A 115 -2.23 -1.87 -5.46
C SER A 115 -1.78 -2.67 -4.24
N ALA A 116 -0.91 -3.65 -4.45
CA ALA A 116 -0.26 -4.36 -3.36
C ALA A 116 1.16 -3.84 -3.15
N THR A 117 1.62 -3.84 -1.91
CA THR A 117 2.96 -3.35 -1.57
C THR A 117 3.68 -4.28 -0.61
N ASN A 118 5.01 -4.22 -0.64
CA ASN A 118 5.87 -4.90 0.32
C ASN A 118 7.03 -3.99 0.71
N VAL A 119 7.42 -4.00 1.97
CA VAL A 119 8.73 -3.47 2.40
C VAL A 119 9.53 -4.63 2.95
N PHE A 120 10.79 -4.75 2.55
CA PHE A 120 11.70 -5.84 2.92
C PHE A 120 13.07 -5.35 3.37
N GLY A 121 13.85 -6.21 4.02
CA GLY A 121 15.16 -5.87 4.59
C GLY A 121 15.10 -5.49 6.07
N PHE A 122 14.13 -6.01 6.78
CA PHE A 122 13.99 -5.85 8.24
C PHE A 122 14.72 -6.95 9.04
N GLY A 123 15.31 -7.93 8.37
CA GLY A 123 15.84 -9.16 8.96
C GLY A 123 14.85 -10.35 8.84
N GLU A 124 13.79 -10.18 8.09
CA GLU A 124 12.87 -11.24 7.73
C GLU A 124 13.56 -12.33 6.91
N THR A 125 13.02 -13.54 6.92
CA THR A 125 13.49 -14.66 6.11
C THR A 125 12.85 -14.66 4.72
N ASN A 126 13.42 -15.42 3.79
CA ASN A 126 12.79 -15.66 2.48
C ASN A 126 11.40 -16.29 2.61
N ASN A 127 11.18 -17.12 3.63
CA ASN A 127 9.88 -17.71 3.91
C ASN A 127 8.83 -16.63 4.24
N HIS A 128 9.19 -15.61 5.04
CA HIS A 128 8.29 -14.49 5.33
C HIS A 128 7.90 -13.72 4.07
N ARG A 129 8.86 -13.51 3.14
CA ARG A 129 8.58 -12.85 1.84
C ARG A 129 7.63 -13.69 0.98
N VAL A 130 7.81 -14.99 0.95
CA VAL A 130 6.89 -15.91 0.23
C VAL A 130 5.51 -15.91 0.86
N LEU A 131 5.40 -16.00 2.19
CA LEU A 131 4.12 -15.94 2.89
C LEU A 131 3.39 -14.61 2.66
N HIS A 132 4.11 -13.49 2.61
CA HIS A 132 3.53 -12.20 2.25
C HIS A 132 2.94 -12.22 0.84
N MET A 133 3.72 -12.71 -0.13
CA MET A 133 3.27 -12.81 -1.52
C MET A 133 2.09 -13.78 -1.66
N ASP A 134 2.09 -14.88 -0.94
CA ASP A 134 1.01 -15.87 -0.95
C ASP A 134 -0.33 -15.26 -0.50
N ARG A 135 -0.34 -14.49 0.58
CA ARG A 135 -1.55 -13.78 1.04
C ARG A 135 -2.11 -12.82 -0.02
N ILE A 136 -1.23 -12.07 -0.69
CA ILE A 136 -1.62 -11.17 -1.78
C ILE A 136 -2.16 -11.99 -2.96
N ARG A 137 -1.49 -13.09 -3.33
CA ARG A 137 -1.92 -13.95 -4.42
C ARG A 137 -3.29 -14.56 -4.17
N ILE A 138 -3.53 -15.11 -2.97
CA ILE A 138 -4.83 -15.67 -2.60
C ILE A 138 -5.93 -14.61 -2.70
N MET A 139 -5.66 -13.40 -2.22
CA MET A 139 -6.61 -12.30 -2.33
C MET A 139 -6.88 -11.92 -3.79
N GLN A 140 -5.83 -11.87 -4.63
CA GLN A 140 -5.96 -11.59 -6.06
C GLN A 140 -6.78 -12.67 -6.78
N ASP A 141 -6.48 -13.94 -6.55
CA ASP A 141 -7.22 -15.06 -7.14
C ASP A 141 -8.70 -15.01 -6.74
N ASN A 142 -9.01 -14.70 -5.48
CA ASN A 142 -10.38 -14.52 -4.99
C ASN A 142 -11.07 -13.35 -5.69
N ALA A 143 -10.42 -12.20 -5.82
CA ALA A 143 -10.97 -11.03 -6.50
C ALA A 143 -11.32 -11.35 -7.96
N LEU A 144 -10.37 -11.95 -8.69
CA LEU A 144 -10.55 -12.32 -10.10
C LEU A 144 -11.67 -13.36 -10.28
N SER A 145 -11.76 -14.36 -9.38
CA SER A 145 -12.83 -15.37 -9.42
C SER A 145 -14.23 -14.78 -9.26
N LEU A 146 -14.33 -13.62 -8.58
CA LEU A 146 -15.56 -12.86 -8.39
C LEU A 146 -15.79 -11.80 -9.49
N GLY A 147 -14.95 -11.76 -10.52
CA GLY A 147 -15.04 -10.78 -11.61
C GLY A 147 -14.61 -9.36 -11.20
N ARG A 148 -13.88 -9.21 -10.09
CA ARG A 148 -13.33 -7.93 -9.62
C ARG A 148 -11.99 -7.66 -10.29
N VAL A 149 -11.57 -6.40 -10.34
CA VAL A 149 -10.27 -6.01 -10.91
C VAL A 149 -9.08 -6.51 -10.04
N GLY A 150 -9.27 -6.53 -8.73
CA GLY A 150 -8.20 -6.89 -7.80
C GLY A 150 -7.07 -5.87 -7.74
N PHE A 151 -5.85 -6.35 -7.47
CA PHE A 151 -4.64 -5.53 -7.51
C PHE A 151 -4.17 -5.31 -8.94
N THR A 152 -4.00 -4.08 -9.34
CA THR A 152 -3.47 -3.71 -10.66
C THR A 152 -1.95 -3.69 -10.71
N SER A 153 -1.31 -3.55 -9.55
CA SER A 153 0.15 -3.53 -9.45
C SER A 153 0.66 -4.03 -8.11
N PHE A 154 1.90 -4.52 -8.11
CA PHE A 154 2.68 -4.81 -6.92
C PHE A 154 3.95 -3.95 -6.89
N VAL A 155 4.26 -3.36 -5.74
CA VAL A 155 5.44 -2.51 -5.53
C VAL A 155 6.22 -3.00 -4.32
N ALA A 156 7.48 -3.37 -4.52
CA ALA A 156 8.38 -3.71 -3.42
C ALA A 156 9.37 -2.58 -3.15
N TRP A 157 9.50 -2.23 -1.88
CA TRP A 157 10.46 -1.22 -1.40
C TRP A 157 11.49 -1.83 -0.46
N PRO A 158 12.77 -1.54 -0.64
CA PRO A 158 13.77 -1.86 0.37
C PRO A 158 13.57 -0.93 1.59
N VAL A 159 13.83 -1.47 2.78
CA VAL A 159 13.80 -0.69 4.01
C VAL A 159 14.66 0.58 3.90
N GLN A 160 14.16 1.68 4.42
CA GLN A 160 14.92 2.91 4.60
C GLN A 160 15.37 3.01 6.07
N LEU A 161 16.60 3.49 6.29
CA LEU A 161 17.19 3.55 7.63
C LEU A 161 17.19 4.98 8.19
N GLU A 162 16.98 5.96 7.32
CA GLU A 162 17.07 7.36 7.69
C GLU A 162 15.82 7.83 8.45
N ASN A 163 16.05 8.55 9.54
CA ASN A 163 15.02 9.26 10.31
C ASN A 163 13.85 8.42 10.85
N ASN A 164 14.07 7.13 11.10
CA ASN A 164 13.05 6.25 11.67
C ASN A 164 13.58 5.40 12.84
N SER A 165 12.67 4.78 13.59
CA SER A 165 13.01 3.97 14.77
C SER A 165 13.76 2.68 14.42
N PHE A 166 13.47 2.06 13.28
CA PHE A 166 14.16 0.87 12.84
C PHE A 166 15.63 1.19 12.52
N GLY A 167 15.91 2.26 11.79
CA GLY A 167 17.29 2.71 11.52
C GLY A 167 18.04 3.10 12.78
N LYS A 168 17.38 3.70 13.78
CA LYS A 168 17.99 3.98 15.08
C LYS A 168 18.40 2.69 15.82
N ARG A 169 17.55 1.64 15.80
CA ARG A 169 17.86 0.32 16.38
C ARG A 169 18.99 -0.40 15.66
N ASN A 170 19.15 -0.16 14.35
CA ASN A 170 20.16 -0.78 13.49
C ASN A 170 21.32 0.16 13.14
N ARG A 171 21.65 1.12 14.03
CA ARG A 171 22.72 2.09 13.81
C ARG A 171 24.05 1.40 13.47
N GLY A 172 24.68 1.83 12.39
CA GLY A 172 25.95 1.27 11.90
C GLY A 172 25.80 0.12 10.90
N ARG A 173 24.59 -0.40 10.72
CA ARG A 173 24.29 -1.37 9.64
C ARG A 173 23.84 -0.65 8.38
N ASN A 174 24.12 -1.24 7.24
CA ASN A 174 23.64 -0.75 5.94
C ASN A 174 22.59 -1.67 5.32
N ARG A 175 21.94 -1.22 4.25
CA ARG A 175 20.86 -2.00 3.60
C ARG A 175 21.32 -3.34 3.03
N ILE A 176 22.58 -3.46 2.60
CA ILE A 176 23.11 -4.73 2.08
C ILE A 176 23.14 -5.78 3.19
N GLU A 177 23.65 -5.41 4.38
CA GLU A 177 23.70 -6.29 5.56
C GLU A 177 22.31 -6.69 6.07
N LEU A 178 21.30 -5.89 5.76
CA LEU A 178 19.90 -6.15 6.12
C LEU A 178 19.12 -6.90 5.02
N GLY A 179 19.78 -7.32 3.94
CA GLY A 179 19.14 -8.03 2.83
C GLY A 179 18.26 -7.14 1.97
N ALA A 180 18.58 -5.85 1.85
CA ALA A 180 17.84 -4.86 1.05
C ALA A 180 18.75 -4.07 0.09
N GLY A 181 19.91 -4.63 -0.25
CA GLY A 181 20.82 -4.06 -1.25
C GLY A 181 20.33 -4.27 -2.70
N PRO A 182 21.04 -3.69 -3.70
CA PRO A 182 20.61 -3.75 -5.10
C PRO A 182 20.40 -5.16 -5.66
N VAL A 183 21.31 -6.08 -5.36
CA VAL A 183 21.23 -7.47 -5.84
C VAL A 183 19.99 -8.17 -5.26
N GLU A 184 19.75 -7.97 -3.97
CA GLU A 184 18.61 -8.58 -3.31
C GLU A 184 17.29 -7.96 -3.77
N TYR A 185 17.29 -6.65 -4.03
CA TYR A 185 16.16 -5.95 -4.64
C TYR A 185 15.79 -6.57 -6.01
N LEU A 186 16.75 -6.69 -6.91
CA LEU A 186 16.52 -7.27 -8.25
C LEU A 186 16.04 -8.72 -8.15
N ARG A 187 16.62 -9.52 -7.25
CA ARG A 187 16.16 -10.88 -6.98
C ARG A 187 14.71 -10.90 -6.49
N HIS A 188 14.36 -10.03 -5.54
CA HIS A 188 13.01 -9.95 -5.01
C HIS A 188 11.98 -9.53 -6.06
N ILE A 189 12.30 -8.54 -6.92
CA ILE A 189 11.46 -8.14 -8.05
C ILE A 189 11.28 -9.29 -9.05
N ALA A 190 12.35 -9.99 -9.41
CA ALA A 190 12.28 -11.13 -10.33
C ALA A 190 11.41 -12.27 -9.78
N VAL A 191 11.58 -12.62 -8.49
CA VAL A 191 10.73 -13.61 -7.82
C VAL A 191 9.28 -13.14 -7.76
N SER A 192 9.04 -11.87 -7.43
CA SER A 192 7.69 -11.29 -7.41
C SER A 192 7.01 -11.41 -8.78
N ARG A 193 7.75 -11.14 -9.89
CA ARG A 193 7.19 -11.29 -11.24
C ARG A 193 6.81 -12.73 -11.58
N LEU A 194 7.60 -13.69 -11.14
CA LEU A 194 7.30 -15.11 -11.35
C LEU A 194 6.13 -15.59 -10.47
N PHE A 195 6.03 -15.06 -9.25
CA PHE A 195 5.01 -15.44 -8.28
C PHE A 195 3.64 -14.81 -8.60
N PHE A 196 3.62 -13.55 -9.04
CA PHE A 196 2.43 -12.80 -9.39
C PHE A 196 2.15 -12.81 -10.90
N ASP A 197 1.91 -13.98 -11.49
CA ASP A 197 1.46 -14.11 -12.87
C ASP A 197 0.05 -13.54 -13.11
N ASN A 198 -0.72 -13.35 -12.02
CA ASN A 198 -2.07 -12.81 -11.97
C ASN A 198 -2.15 -11.30 -11.62
N ILE A 199 -1.02 -10.60 -11.49
CA ILE A 199 -0.96 -9.14 -11.32
C ILE A 199 -0.19 -8.56 -12.52
N ASP A 200 -0.82 -7.66 -13.27
CA ASP A 200 -0.28 -7.18 -14.54
C ASP A 200 1.05 -6.44 -14.40
N HIS A 201 1.19 -5.62 -13.35
CA HIS A 201 2.34 -4.72 -13.21
C HIS A 201 3.15 -5.00 -11.94
N ILE A 202 4.44 -5.28 -12.11
CA ILE A 202 5.43 -5.23 -11.02
C ILE A 202 6.22 -3.93 -11.20
N GLN A 203 6.07 -3.00 -10.27
CA GLN A 203 6.65 -1.67 -10.36
C GLN A 203 8.03 -1.60 -9.72
N ALA A 204 8.96 -0.93 -10.41
CA ALA A 204 10.28 -0.64 -9.89
C ALA A 204 10.24 0.57 -8.92
N SER A 205 10.91 0.44 -7.78
CA SER A 205 11.00 1.52 -6.78
C SER A 205 12.22 2.43 -7.05
N TRP A 206 12.20 3.17 -8.16
CA TRP A 206 13.28 4.06 -8.52
C TRP A 206 13.57 5.16 -7.48
N PRO A 207 12.58 5.69 -6.69
CA PRO A 207 12.88 6.70 -5.67
C PRO A 207 13.79 6.16 -4.54
N THR A 208 13.74 4.85 -4.27
CA THR A 208 14.51 4.23 -3.19
C THR A 208 15.79 3.55 -3.67
N MET A 209 15.81 3.10 -4.92
CA MET A 209 16.93 2.36 -5.50
C MET A 209 17.78 3.16 -6.50
N GLY A 210 17.25 4.28 -6.99
CA GLY A 210 17.84 5.03 -8.09
C GLY A 210 17.56 4.39 -9.45
N LEU A 211 17.62 5.21 -10.51
CA LEU A 211 17.32 4.78 -11.89
C LEU A 211 18.28 3.72 -12.45
N GLY A 212 19.49 3.60 -11.88
CA GLY A 212 20.48 2.63 -12.35
C GLY A 212 20.22 1.19 -11.89
N VAL A 213 19.32 0.99 -10.91
CA VAL A 213 18.96 -0.33 -10.36
C VAL A 213 17.51 -0.68 -10.69
N ALA A 214 16.62 0.30 -10.65
CA ALA A 214 15.18 0.14 -10.86
C ALA A 214 14.76 -0.04 -12.33
#